data_e990ece3d9e4b0dc80f99ff6c246886b
#
_entry.id   e990ece3d9e4b0dc80f99ff6c246886b
#
_cell.length_a   1.000
_cell.length_b   1.000
_cell.length_c   1.000
_cell.angle_alpha   90.00
_cell.angle_beta   90.00
_cell.angle_gamma   90.00
#
_symmetry.space_group_name_H-M   'P 1'
#
loop_
_entity.id
_entity.type
_entity.pdbx_description
1 polymer ?
#
loop_
_entity_poly.entity_id
_entity_poly.type
_entity_poly.pdbx_seq_one_letter_code
_entity_poly.pdbx_strand_id
1 'polypeptide(L)'
;MDEVRKNLEETLREQIEKKGYELLEIEQHSLRKGIKMVLFIDHENGIGIDDCISVSKASEVVIDEFIDPESYELEVSSPGLDRKLIKKEDFDRFIGKTIKIKLKEKLNDRKNFKGLLTDRRGDLVILEDDQVFEIPMDSIDICRIVPQFN
;
A
#
# COMPACT_ATOMS: atom_id res chain seq x y z
N MET A 1 -4.71 31.78 -4.92
CA MET A 1 -3.81 30.63 -4.71
C MET A 1 -4.44 29.57 -3.84
N ASP A 2 -4.94 29.93 -2.66
CA ASP A 2 -5.56 28.97 -1.77
C ASP A 2 -6.85 28.35 -2.33
N GLU A 3 -7.63 29.10 -3.10
CA GLU A 3 -8.82 28.58 -3.76
C GLU A 3 -8.49 27.57 -4.84
N VAL A 4 -7.48 27.84 -5.64
CA VAL A 4 -7.03 26.92 -6.71
C VAL A 4 -6.55 25.61 -6.08
N ARG A 5 -5.74 25.72 -5.04
CA ARG A 5 -5.24 24.53 -4.33
C ARG A 5 -6.37 23.73 -3.70
N LYS A 6 -7.31 24.42 -3.06
CA LYS A 6 -8.46 23.78 -2.43
C LYS A 6 -9.32 23.07 -3.47
N ASN A 7 -9.59 23.70 -4.62
CA ASN A 7 -10.36 23.12 -5.69
C ASN A 7 -9.66 21.90 -6.28
N LEU A 8 -8.33 21.96 -6.42
CA LEU A 8 -7.54 20.85 -6.89
C LEU A 8 -7.63 19.65 -5.94
N GLU A 9 -7.45 19.89 -4.63
CA GLU A 9 -7.54 18.83 -3.63
C GLU A 9 -8.92 18.19 -3.58
N GLU A 10 -9.98 18.99 -3.64
CA GLU A 10 -11.35 18.48 -3.65
C GLU A 10 -11.63 17.65 -4.89
N THR A 11 -11.17 18.09 -6.05
CA THR A 11 -11.35 17.36 -7.31
C THR A 11 -10.57 16.05 -7.30
N LEU A 12 -9.34 16.08 -6.80
CA LEU A 12 -8.53 14.85 -6.67
C LEU A 12 -9.20 13.84 -5.74
N ARG A 13 -9.68 14.29 -4.60
CA ARG A 13 -10.35 13.43 -3.62
C ARG A 13 -11.57 12.78 -4.23
N GLU A 14 -12.37 13.56 -4.91
CA GLU A 14 -13.58 13.07 -5.58
C GLU A 14 -13.27 12.01 -6.63
N GLN A 15 -12.26 12.25 -7.47
CA GLN A 15 -11.88 11.30 -8.51
C GLN A 15 -11.28 10.02 -7.93
N ILE A 16 -10.46 10.14 -6.91
CA ILE A 16 -9.85 8.98 -6.25
C ILE A 16 -10.90 8.14 -5.54
N GLU A 17 -11.84 8.78 -4.85
CA GLU A 17 -12.95 8.07 -4.19
C GLU A 17 -13.86 7.37 -5.18
N LYS A 18 -14.12 7.96 -6.34
CA LYS A 18 -14.90 7.32 -7.40
C LYS A 18 -14.27 6.04 -7.91
N LYS A 19 -12.95 5.95 -7.85
CA LYS A 19 -12.23 4.73 -8.24
C LYS A 19 -12.21 3.67 -7.14
N GLY A 20 -12.75 3.99 -5.97
CA GLY A 20 -12.83 3.07 -4.84
C GLY A 20 -11.68 3.18 -3.86
N TYR A 21 -10.85 4.19 -3.98
CA TYR A 21 -9.71 4.41 -3.07
C TYR A 21 -9.99 5.56 -2.12
N GLU A 22 -9.32 5.55 -0.98
CA GLU A 22 -9.36 6.64 -0.02
C GLU A 22 -8.11 7.51 -0.22
N LEU A 23 -8.29 8.83 -0.29
CA LEU A 23 -7.18 9.77 -0.29
C LEU A 23 -6.90 10.17 1.14
N LEU A 24 -5.77 9.72 1.68
CA LEU A 24 -5.40 9.96 3.08
C LEU A 24 -4.78 11.33 3.26
N GLU A 25 -3.84 11.69 2.41
CA GLU A 25 -3.03 12.89 2.58
C GLU A 25 -2.43 13.31 1.25
N ILE A 26 -2.22 14.60 1.10
CA ILE A 26 -1.48 15.18 -0.02
C ILE A 26 -0.30 15.95 0.56
N GLU A 27 0.91 15.58 0.16
CA GLU A 27 2.11 16.33 0.52
C GLU A 27 2.59 17.13 -0.68
N GLN A 28 3.16 18.28 -0.43
CA GLN A 28 3.78 19.10 -1.46
C GLN A 28 5.19 19.49 -1.00
N HIS A 29 6.13 19.27 -1.89
CA HIS A 29 7.54 19.59 -1.65
C HIS A 29 8.02 20.52 -2.74
N SER A 30 8.69 21.60 -2.33
CA SER A 30 9.27 22.57 -3.29
C SER A 30 10.47 21.95 -3.98
N LEU A 31 10.52 22.07 -5.30
CA LEU A 31 11.65 21.67 -6.11
C LEU A 31 12.31 22.91 -6.71
N ARG A 32 13.48 22.73 -7.32
CA ARG A 32 14.15 23.82 -8.04
C ARG A 32 13.27 24.40 -9.11
N LYS A 33 12.52 23.56 -9.80
CA LYS A 33 11.52 23.98 -10.80
C LYS A 33 10.19 23.33 -10.44
N GLY A 34 9.29 24.10 -9.82
CA GLY A 34 7.95 23.64 -9.52
C GLY A 34 7.84 22.90 -8.20
N ILE A 35 6.95 21.95 -8.16
CA ILE A 35 6.63 21.20 -6.93
C ILE A 35 6.58 19.69 -7.19
N LYS A 36 6.80 18.95 -6.11
CA LYS A 36 6.52 17.50 -6.10
C LYS A 36 5.28 17.28 -5.24
N MET A 37 4.28 16.64 -5.83
CA MET A 37 3.08 16.26 -5.10
C MET A 37 3.13 14.76 -4.80
N VAL A 38 2.84 14.40 -3.56
CA VAL A 38 2.73 13.00 -3.14
C VAL A 38 1.31 12.77 -2.67
N LEU A 39 0.64 11.83 -3.30
CA LEU A 39 -0.72 11.42 -2.93
C LEU A 39 -0.63 10.10 -2.17
N PHE A 40 -1.13 10.10 -0.93
CA PHE A 40 -1.20 8.88 -0.13
C PHE A 40 -2.61 8.31 -0.21
N ILE A 41 -2.72 7.11 -0.74
CA ILE A 41 -4.01 6.43 -0.92
C ILE A 41 -4.04 5.13 -0.14
N ASP A 42 -5.24 4.67 0.18
CA ASP A 42 -5.43 3.38 0.81
C ASP A 42 -6.70 2.71 0.30
N HIS A 43 -6.81 1.43 0.57
CA HIS A 43 -7.97 0.63 0.23
C HIS A 43 -8.11 -0.47 1.27
N GLU A 44 -9.34 -0.85 1.55
CA GLU A 44 -9.67 -1.87 2.52
C GLU A 44 -8.91 -3.19 2.30
N ASN A 45 -8.70 -3.54 1.04
CA ASN A 45 -8.02 -4.78 0.63
C ASN A 45 -6.53 -4.60 0.37
N GLY A 46 -5.96 -3.44 0.76
CA GLY A 46 -4.57 -3.12 0.47
C GLY A 46 -4.40 -2.49 -0.90
N ILE A 47 -3.18 -2.07 -1.21
CA ILE A 47 -2.85 -1.36 -2.44
C ILE A 47 -1.66 -2.06 -3.10
N GLY A 48 -1.79 -2.34 -4.40
CA GLY A 48 -0.67 -2.81 -5.22
C GLY A 48 -0.10 -1.68 -6.07
N ILE A 49 0.99 -1.96 -6.76
CA ILE A 49 1.62 -0.97 -7.65
C ILE A 49 0.70 -0.59 -8.80
N ASP A 50 -0.08 -1.55 -9.33
CA ASP A 50 -1.05 -1.26 -10.39
C ASP A 50 -2.09 -0.24 -9.95
N ASP A 51 -2.50 -0.31 -8.69
CA ASP A 51 -3.43 0.67 -8.14
C ASP A 51 -2.82 2.07 -8.12
N CYS A 52 -1.56 2.17 -7.70
CA CYS A 52 -0.83 3.44 -7.68
C CYS A 52 -0.68 4.01 -9.10
N ILE A 53 -0.39 3.18 -10.08
CA ILE A 53 -0.27 3.58 -11.48
C ILE A 53 -1.62 4.10 -12.00
N SER A 54 -2.70 3.38 -11.71
CA SER A 54 -4.04 3.77 -12.13
C SER A 54 -4.45 5.12 -11.54
N VAL A 55 -4.22 5.31 -10.24
CA VAL A 55 -4.53 6.57 -9.56
C VAL A 55 -3.64 7.70 -10.09
N SER A 56 -2.36 7.41 -10.34
CA SER A 56 -1.42 8.40 -10.88
C SER A 56 -1.89 8.93 -12.22
N LYS A 57 -2.26 8.05 -13.14
CA LYS A 57 -2.74 8.45 -14.47
C LYS A 57 -4.00 9.30 -14.41
N ALA A 58 -4.97 8.88 -13.58
CA ALA A 58 -6.21 9.63 -13.42
C ALA A 58 -5.96 10.98 -12.75
N SER A 59 -5.05 11.03 -11.79
CA SER A 59 -4.72 12.26 -11.07
C SER A 59 -3.99 13.26 -11.95
N GLU A 60 -3.12 12.80 -12.84
CA GLU A 60 -2.43 13.70 -13.80
C GLU A 60 -3.42 14.45 -14.68
N VAL A 61 -4.48 13.79 -15.13
CA VAL A 61 -5.51 14.45 -15.94
C VAL A 61 -6.13 15.60 -15.17
N VAL A 62 -6.42 15.40 -13.89
CA VAL A 62 -6.99 16.43 -13.03
C VAL A 62 -6.00 17.55 -12.77
N ILE A 63 -4.77 17.21 -12.37
CA ILE A 63 -3.75 18.19 -11.99
C ILE A 63 -3.40 19.09 -13.18
N ASP A 64 -3.33 18.52 -14.39
CA ASP A 64 -3.00 19.26 -15.61
C ASP A 64 -4.00 20.40 -15.92
N GLU A 65 -5.22 20.32 -15.40
CA GLU A 65 -6.20 21.38 -15.53
C GLU A 65 -5.92 22.58 -14.62
N PHE A 66 -5.13 22.38 -13.55
CA PHE A 66 -4.84 23.40 -12.55
C PHE A 66 -3.41 23.88 -12.59
N ILE A 67 -2.47 23.01 -12.96
CA ILE A 67 -1.03 23.28 -12.91
C ILE A 67 -0.40 22.86 -14.23
N ASP A 68 0.57 23.65 -14.71
CA ASP A 68 1.34 23.32 -15.90
C ASP A 68 2.04 21.96 -15.69
N PRO A 69 1.86 21.00 -16.62
CA PRO A 69 2.50 19.68 -16.51
C PRO A 69 4.01 19.69 -16.28
N GLU A 70 4.69 20.72 -16.80
CA GLU A 70 6.14 20.85 -16.64
C GLU A 70 6.55 21.39 -15.28
N SER A 71 5.58 21.86 -14.49
CA SER A 71 5.83 22.52 -13.19
C SER A 71 5.64 21.60 -12.00
N TYR A 72 5.30 20.32 -12.21
CA TYR A 72 5.12 19.41 -11.09
C TYR A 72 5.59 18.00 -11.41
N GLU A 73 5.91 17.26 -10.35
CA GLU A 73 6.12 15.82 -10.39
C GLU A 73 5.05 15.19 -9.50
N LEU A 74 4.55 14.04 -9.90
CA LEU A 74 3.53 13.33 -9.14
C LEU A 74 4.04 11.97 -8.67
N GLU A 75 3.86 11.69 -7.39
CA GLU A 75 4.10 10.38 -6.81
C GLU A 75 2.83 9.93 -6.12
N VAL A 76 2.45 8.67 -6.31
CA VAL A 76 1.34 8.06 -5.60
C VAL A 76 1.91 6.94 -4.73
N SER A 77 1.58 6.96 -3.46
CA SER A 77 2.09 5.99 -2.50
C SER A 77 0.95 5.51 -1.60
N SER A 78 1.24 4.52 -0.76
CA SER A 78 0.24 4.03 0.18
C SER A 78 0.91 3.41 1.39
N PRO A 79 0.40 3.68 2.62
CA PRO A 79 0.84 2.92 3.78
C PRO A 79 0.39 1.46 3.71
N GLY A 80 -0.60 1.14 2.85
CA GLY A 80 -1.02 -0.24 2.59
C GLY A 80 -0.12 -1.00 1.64
N LEU A 81 0.79 -0.29 0.94
CA LEU A 81 1.77 -0.90 0.07
C LEU A 81 2.88 -1.49 0.94
N ASP A 82 3.18 -2.78 0.78
CA ASP A 82 4.15 -3.48 1.61
C ASP A 82 3.84 -3.32 3.12
N ARG A 83 2.56 -3.39 3.47
CA ARG A 83 2.10 -3.16 4.84
C ARG A 83 2.57 -4.25 5.79
N LYS A 84 2.99 -3.82 7.00
CA LYS A 84 3.35 -4.75 8.08
C LYS A 84 2.11 -5.35 8.73
N LEU A 85 2.17 -6.65 9.04
CA LEU A 85 1.16 -7.36 9.80
C LEU A 85 1.72 -7.66 11.19
N ILE A 86 1.06 -7.18 12.23
CA ILE A 86 1.55 -7.28 13.60
C ILE A 86 0.54 -7.97 14.50
N LYS A 87 -0.72 -7.53 14.45
CA LYS A 87 -1.80 -8.02 15.32
C LYS A 87 -2.56 -9.17 14.68
N LYS A 88 -3.25 -9.94 15.49
CA LYS A 88 -4.11 -11.04 15.00
C LYS A 88 -5.13 -10.53 13.97
N GLU A 89 -5.73 -9.37 14.23
CA GLU A 89 -6.70 -8.76 13.32
C GLU A 89 -6.09 -8.45 11.96
N ASP A 90 -4.80 -8.07 11.92
CA ASP A 90 -4.11 -7.79 10.66
C ASP A 90 -4.04 -9.04 9.81
N PHE A 91 -3.67 -10.17 10.40
CA PHE A 91 -3.60 -11.44 9.67
C PHE A 91 -4.99 -11.88 9.20
N ASP A 92 -6.00 -11.75 10.05
CA ASP A 92 -7.38 -12.12 9.68
C ASP A 92 -7.89 -11.28 8.50
N ARG A 93 -7.56 -10.01 8.50
CA ARG A 93 -7.98 -9.07 7.44
C ARG A 93 -7.38 -9.42 6.08
N PHE A 94 -6.17 -9.93 6.08
CA PHE A 94 -5.43 -10.15 4.82
C PHE A 94 -5.28 -11.62 4.43
N ILE A 95 -6.14 -12.49 4.96
CA ILE A 95 -6.23 -13.88 4.50
C ILE A 95 -6.52 -13.87 2.99
N GLY A 96 -5.79 -14.68 2.22
CA GLY A 96 -5.89 -14.72 0.77
C GLY A 96 -4.83 -13.89 0.05
N LYS A 97 -4.00 -13.15 0.80
CA LYS A 97 -2.93 -12.33 0.22
C LYS A 97 -1.58 -13.02 0.40
N THR A 98 -0.65 -12.70 -0.49
CA THR A 98 0.73 -13.17 -0.38
C THR A 98 1.47 -12.32 0.63
N ILE A 99 2.19 -12.98 1.54
CA ILE A 99 2.95 -12.31 2.59
C ILE A 99 4.39 -12.79 2.60
N LYS A 100 5.27 -11.95 3.14
CA LYS A 100 6.66 -12.29 3.45
C LYS A 100 6.86 -12.25 4.95
N ILE A 101 7.48 -13.29 5.50
CA ILE A 101 7.77 -13.39 6.92
C ILE A 101 9.26 -13.55 7.13
N LYS A 102 9.82 -12.78 8.05
CA LYS A 102 11.16 -12.97 8.56
C LYS A 102 11.06 -13.35 10.02
N LEU A 103 11.64 -14.47 10.38
CA LEU A 103 11.61 -14.96 11.76
C LEU A 103 12.77 -14.42 12.56
N LYS A 104 12.60 -14.38 13.90
CA LYS A 104 13.65 -14.03 14.86
C LYS A 104 14.74 -15.09 14.86
N GLU A 105 14.34 -16.37 14.83
CA GLU A 105 15.23 -17.51 14.77
C GLU A 105 14.76 -18.45 13.67
N LYS A 106 15.67 -19.30 13.19
CA LYS A 106 15.35 -20.26 12.13
C LYS A 106 14.32 -21.30 12.57
N LEU A 107 13.37 -21.60 11.69
CA LEU A 107 12.44 -22.70 11.81
C LEU A 107 12.73 -23.64 10.63
N ASN A 108 13.10 -24.90 10.92
CA ASN A 108 13.51 -25.87 9.89
C ASN A 108 14.64 -25.33 9.02
N ASP A 109 15.65 -24.72 9.65
CA ASP A 109 16.82 -24.10 9.00
C ASP A 109 16.48 -22.94 8.09
N ARG A 110 15.29 -22.36 8.24
CA ARG A 110 14.79 -21.32 7.35
C ARG A 110 14.28 -20.14 8.17
N LYS A 111 14.70 -18.94 7.79
CA LYS A 111 14.35 -17.69 8.50
C LYS A 111 13.35 -16.85 7.70
N ASN A 112 13.36 -16.99 6.37
CA ASN A 112 12.52 -16.21 5.48
C ASN A 112 11.48 -17.11 4.79
N PHE A 113 10.24 -16.69 4.83
CA PHE A 113 9.12 -17.38 4.19
C PHE A 113 8.36 -16.41 3.31
N LYS A 114 7.85 -16.90 2.19
CA LYS A 114 6.98 -16.13 1.31
C LYS A 114 5.91 -17.10 0.79
N GLY A 115 4.65 -16.70 0.90
CA GLY A 115 3.57 -17.53 0.41
C GLY A 115 2.22 -16.91 0.70
N LEU A 116 1.18 -17.70 0.42
CA LEU A 116 -0.21 -17.29 0.60
C LEU A 116 -0.60 -17.44 2.07
N LEU A 117 -1.15 -16.36 2.65
CA LEU A 117 -1.74 -16.42 3.99
C LEU A 117 -3.11 -17.08 3.86
N THR A 118 -3.24 -18.30 4.35
CA THR A 118 -4.47 -19.08 4.21
C THR A 118 -5.37 -19.03 5.43
N ASP A 119 -4.79 -18.88 6.62
CA ASP A 119 -5.56 -18.88 7.85
C ASP A 119 -4.72 -18.36 9.02
N ARG A 120 -5.37 -18.09 10.12
CA ARG A 120 -4.74 -17.84 11.43
C ARG A 120 -5.53 -18.64 12.46
N ARG A 121 -4.85 -19.48 13.19
CA ARG A 121 -5.47 -20.33 14.23
C ARG A 121 -4.79 -20.04 15.55
N GLY A 122 -5.48 -19.32 16.44
CA GLY A 122 -4.89 -18.90 17.71
C GLY A 122 -3.67 -18.01 17.47
N ASP A 123 -2.51 -18.45 17.92
CA ASP A 123 -1.24 -17.74 17.76
C ASP A 123 -0.41 -18.26 16.57
N LEU A 124 -1.01 -19.10 15.72
CA LEU A 124 -0.34 -19.65 14.55
C LEU A 124 -0.82 -18.98 13.28
N VAL A 125 0.14 -18.59 12.43
CA VAL A 125 -0.11 -18.07 11.09
C VAL A 125 0.09 -19.23 10.13
N ILE A 126 -0.91 -19.50 9.30
CA ILE A 126 -0.87 -20.60 8.34
C ILE A 126 -0.50 -20.05 6.96
N LEU A 127 0.64 -20.47 6.47
CA LEU A 127 1.23 -20.01 5.22
C LEU A 127 1.35 -21.17 4.24
N GLU A 128 0.91 -20.95 3.00
CA GLU A 128 1.05 -21.95 1.95
C GLU A 128 1.99 -21.47 0.86
N ASP A 129 3.02 -22.26 0.59
CA ASP A 129 3.97 -22.08 -0.49
C ASP A 129 4.02 -23.40 -1.26
N ASP A 130 5.16 -24.08 -1.31
CA ASP A 130 5.23 -25.45 -1.85
C ASP A 130 4.62 -26.47 -0.88
N GLN A 131 4.55 -26.11 0.39
CA GLN A 131 3.89 -26.89 1.45
C GLN A 131 3.25 -25.92 2.44
N VAL A 132 2.50 -26.46 3.39
CA VAL A 132 1.83 -25.66 4.41
C VAL A 132 2.74 -25.51 5.63
N PHE A 133 2.93 -24.29 6.09
CA PHE A 133 3.70 -23.96 7.28
C PHE A 133 2.81 -23.38 8.37
N GLU A 134 3.01 -23.81 9.60
CA GLU A 134 2.38 -23.22 10.78
C GLU A 134 3.46 -22.42 11.52
N ILE A 135 3.32 -21.11 11.52
CA ILE A 135 4.34 -20.21 12.06
C ILE A 135 3.81 -19.51 13.31
N PRO A 136 4.46 -19.72 14.48
CA PRO A 136 4.04 -19.01 15.68
C PRO A 136 4.24 -17.50 15.53
N MET A 137 3.24 -16.73 15.89
CA MET A 137 3.31 -15.26 15.81
C MET A 137 4.49 -14.70 16.63
N ASP A 138 4.76 -15.30 17.78
CA ASP A 138 5.86 -14.88 18.66
C ASP A 138 7.24 -15.04 18.00
N SER A 139 7.34 -15.90 17.00
CA SER A 139 8.59 -16.15 16.28
C SER A 139 8.82 -15.17 15.14
N ILE A 140 7.82 -14.36 14.81
CA ILE A 140 7.89 -13.42 13.68
C ILE A 140 8.60 -12.14 14.09
N ASP A 141 9.67 -11.80 13.38
CA ASP A 141 10.34 -10.50 13.52
C ASP A 141 9.61 -9.45 12.69
N ILE A 142 9.44 -9.70 11.39
CA ILE A 142 8.72 -8.82 10.48
C ILE A 142 7.86 -9.64 9.54
N CYS A 143 6.62 -9.22 9.37
CA CYS A 143 5.71 -9.77 8.35
C CYS A 143 5.13 -8.62 7.53
N ARG A 144 5.19 -8.75 6.20
CA ARG A 144 4.68 -7.73 5.28
C ARG A 144 3.85 -8.35 4.18
N ILE A 145 2.88 -7.58 3.69
CA ILE A 145 2.11 -7.97 2.50
C ILE A 145 3.01 -7.76 1.28
N VAL A 146 2.99 -8.74 0.37
CA VAL A 146 3.67 -8.61 -0.92
C VAL A 146 2.67 -8.02 -1.91
N PRO A 147 2.94 -6.84 -2.48
CA PRO A 147 2.04 -6.26 -3.47
C PRO A 147 1.85 -7.21 -4.65
N GLN A 148 0.62 -7.35 -5.11
CA GLN A 148 0.30 -8.19 -6.26
C GLN A 148 0.28 -7.34 -7.53
N PHE A 149 1.01 -7.78 -8.53
CA PHE A 149 1.05 -7.13 -9.85
C PHE A 149 0.15 -7.93 -10.80
N ASN A 150 -0.86 -7.29 -11.34
CA ASN A 150 -1.72 -7.90 -12.34
C ASN A 150 -1.44 -7.31 -13.71
#